data_2b24256434041184d173696e4aa3b18d
#
_entry.id   2b24256434041184d173696e4aa3b18d
#
_cell.length_a   1.000
_cell.length_b   1.000
_cell.length_c   1.000
_cell.angle_alpha   90.00
_cell.angle_beta   90.00
_cell.angle_gamma   90.00
#
_symmetry.space_group_name_H-M   'P 1'
#
loop_
_entity.id
_entity.type
_entity.pdbx_description
1 polymer ?
#
loop_
_entity_poly.entity_id
_entity_poly.type
_entity_poly.pdbx_seq_one_letter_code
_entity_poly.pdbx_strand_id
1 'polypeptide(L)'
;HHRESMLTNHSNMPNCMSKMIALGISLEDVIRKSTLTPSKILNRPDLGHIGEGSEADIAVLKIKEGNFGLIDNGLTGNRKLMSSKIIENQLTIKSGKVVWDKEGISFEDYKFTPSPSYFDIE
;
A
#
# COMPACT_ATOMS: atom_id res chain seq x y z
N HIS A 1 -8.82 -2.77 14.88
CA HIS A 1 -8.27 -1.42 15.00
C HIS A 1 -8.81 -0.68 16.21
N HIS A 2 -8.00 0.18 16.77
CA HIS A 2 -8.43 1.10 17.81
C HIS A 2 -9.45 2.10 17.24
N ARG A 3 -10.41 2.55 18.06
CA ARG A 3 -11.46 3.45 17.59
C ARG A 3 -10.92 4.75 16.96
N GLU A 4 -9.92 5.35 17.60
CA GLU A 4 -9.29 6.57 17.06
C GLU A 4 -8.61 6.32 15.71
N SER A 5 -7.93 5.19 15.57
CA SER A 5 -7.30 4.81 14.30
C SER A 5 -8.33 4.66 13.19
N MET A 6 -9.48 4.11 13.50
CA MET A 6 -10.57 3.99 12.52
C MET A 6 -11.12 5.36 12.11
N LEU A 7 -11.26 6.27 13.06
CA LEU A 7 -11.78 7.62 12.78
C LEU A 7 -10.79 8.49 12.00
N THR A 8 -9.49 8.32 12.25
CA THR A 8 -8.44 9.13 11.60
C THR A 8 -7.87 8.51 10.34
N ASN A 9 -8.26 7.28 10.03
CA ASN A 9 -7.78 6.54 8.85
C ASN A 9 -6.25 6.40 8.78
N HIS A 10 -5.56 6.32 9.92
CA HIS A 10 -4.11 6.19 9.98
C HIS A 10 -3.61 4.76 10.10
N SER A 11 -4.52 3.78 10.05
CA SER A 11 -4.19 2.36 10.25
C SER A 11 -4.37 1.50 9.01
N ASN A 12 -4.07 2.05 7.83
CA ASN A 12 -4.04 1.25 6.60
C ASN A 12 -2.67 0.58 6.43
N MET A 13 -2.63 -0.44 5.57
CA MET A 13 -1.40 -1.21 5.35
C MET A 13 -0.24 -0.36 4.83
N PRO A 14 -0.40 0.49 3.80
CA PRO A 14 0.71 1.34 3.34
C PRO A 14 1.27 2.24 4.43
N ASN A 15 0.45 2.76 5.30
CA ASN A 15 0.90 3.57 6.44
C ASN A 15 1.71 2.74 7.43
N CYS A 16 1.25 1.56 7.79
CA CYS A 16 1.97 0.64 8.67
C CYS A 16 3.31 0.23 8.07
N MET A 17 3.34 -0.08 6.79
CA MET A 17 4.58 -0.42 6.08
C MET A 17 5.56 0.76 6.08
N SER A 18 5.07 1.97 5.87
CA SER A 18 5.87 3.20 5.92
C SER A 18 6.50 3.41 7.30
N LYS A 19 5.75 3.16 8.36
CA LYS A 19 6.28 3.23 9.74
C LYS A 19 7.42 2.25 9.97
N MET A 20 7.29 1.02 9.46
CA MET A 20 8.34 0.01 9.60
C MET A 20 9.62 0.43 8.86
N ILE A 21 9.49 1.01 7.68
CA ILE A 21 10.63 1.57 6.94
C ILE A 21 11.28 2.71 7.73
N ALA A 22 10.48 3.60 8.32
CA ALA A 22 10.98 4.69 9.15
C ALA A 22 11.76 4.19 10.37
N LEU A 23 11.40 3.02 10.89
CA LEU A 23 12.10 2.36 12.00
C LEU A 23 13.35 1.60 11.59
N GLY A 24 13.70 1.59 10.29
CA GLY A 24 14.93 0.99 9.81
C GLY A 24 14.79 -0.40 9.20
N ILE A 25 13.57 -0.91 9.05
CA ILE A 25 13.37 -2.20 8.37
C ILE A 25 13.47 -1.96 6.86
N SER A 26 14.18 -2.84 6.14
CA SER A 26 14.34 -2.70 4.69
C SER A 26 13.01 -2.85 3.97
N LEU A 27 12.89 -2.23 2.79
CA LEU A 27 11.70 -2.36 1.95
C LEU A 27 11.38 -3.83 1.64
N GLU A 28 12.41 -4.60 1.30
CA GLU A 28 12.25 -6.03 0.99
C GLU A 28 11.66 -6.80 2.16
N ASP A 29 12.16 -6.57 3.37
CA ASP A 29 11.67 -7.23 4.56
C ASP A 29 10.25 -6.80 4.92
N VAL A 30 9.93 -5.53 4.76
CA VAL A 30 8.57 -5.02 4.99
C VAL A 30 7.58 -5.69 4.03
N ILE A 31 7.93 -5.79 2.76
CA ILE A 31 7.09 -6.47 1.76
C ILE A 31 6.93 -7.94 2.12
N ARG A 32 8.02 -8.63 2.44
CA ARG A 32 7.99 -10.05 2.81
C ARG A 32 7.08 -10.30 4.01
N LYS A 33 7.21 -9.47 5.04
CA LYS A 33 6.40 -9.56 6.26
C LYS A 33 4.91 -9.26 6.01
N SER A 34 4.60 -8.56 4.94
CA SER A 34 3.23 -8.21 4.57
C SER A 34 2.61 -9.18 3.57
N THR A 35 3.37 -10.07 2.98
CA THR A 35 2.92 -10.95 1.90
C THR A 35 3.27 -12.40 2.13
N LEU A 36 4.51 -12.79 1.92
CA LEU A 36 4.94 -14.19 1.97
C LEU A 36 4.88 -14.78 3.37
N THR A 37 5.33 -14.03 4.37
CA THR A 37 5.35 -14.53 5.76
C THR A 37 3.94 -14.85 6.27
N PRO A 38 2.93 -13.96 6.13
CA PRO A 38 1.56 -14.30 6.51
C PRO A 38 1.01 -15.51 5.74
N SER A 39 1.31 -15.65 4.46
CA SER A 39 0.82 -16.77 3.67
C SER A 39 1.38 -18.11 4.16
N LYS A 40 2.63 -18.13 4.59
CA LYS A 40 3.25 -19.32 5.20
C LYS A 40 2.61 -19.67 6.54
N ILE A 41 2.36 -18.65 7.37
CA ILE A 41 1.72 -18.84 8.67
C ILE A 41 0.32 -19.43 8.50
N LEU A 42 -0.42 -18.93 7.50
CA LEU A 42 -1.77 -19.42 7.18
C LEU A 42 -1.78 -20.73 6.36
N ASN A 43 -0.61 -21.24 6.00
CA ASN A 43 -0.46 -22.41 5.14
C ASN A 43 -1.21 -22.27 3.81
N ARG A 44 -1.05 -21.11 3.17
CA ARG A 44 -1.67 -20.74 1.89
C ARG A 44 -0.59 -20.47 0.84
N PRO A 45 -0.04 -21.53 0.19
CA PRO A 45 1.04 -21.36 -0.79
C PRO A 45 0.60 -20.67 -2.09
N ASP A 46 -0.69 -20.51 -2.30
CA ASP A 46 -1.28 -19.78 -3.42
C ASP A 46 -1.30 -18.26 -3.23
N LEU A 47 -0.96 -17.78 -2.04
CA LEU A 47 -1.00 -16.37 -1.68
C LEU A 47 0.40 -15.81 -1.37
N GLY A 48 0.51 -14.51 -1.40
CA GLY A 48 1.69 -13.79 -0.90
C GLY A 48 2.85 -13.71 -1.89
N HIS A 49 2.66 -14.13 -3.13
CA HIS A 49 3.66 -14.01 -4.20
C HIS A 49 2.98 -13.91 -5.57
N ILE A 50 3.76 -13.55 -6.58
CA ILE A 50 3.26 -13.37 -7.95
C ILE A 50 3.72 -14.48 -8.91
N GLY A 51 4.06 -15.63 -8.37
CA GLY A 51 4.47 -16.79 -9.17
C GLY A 51 3.30 -17.38 -9.99
N GLU A 52 3.63 -18.11 -11.03
CA GLU A 52 2.63 -18.78 -11.84
C GLU A 52 1.79 -19.73 -10.99
N GLY A 53 0.49 -19.73 -11.21
CA GLY A 53 -0.45 -20.55 -10.45
C GLY A 53 -0.91 -19.94 -9.13
N SER A 54 -0.33 -18.81 -8.71
CA SER A 54 -0.78 -18.12 -7.50
C SER A 54 -2.02 -17.28 -7.79
N GLU A 55 -2.75 -16.95 -6.73
CA GLU A 55 -3.88 -16.03 -6.81
C GLU A 55 -3.41 -14.66 -7.29
N ALA A 56 -4.11 -14.08 -8.25
CA ALA A 56 -3.74 -12.79 -8.82
C ALA A 56 -4.24 -11.61 -7.95
N ASP A 57 -3.73 -11.55 -6.72
CA ASP A 57 -3.94 -10.45 -5.76
C ASP A 57 -2.66 -9.64 -5.71
N ILE A 58 -2.65 -8.47 -6.35
CA ILE A 58 -1.43 -7.70 -6.57
C ILE A 58 -1.67 -6.24 -6.17
N ALA A 59 -0.73 -5.68 -5.44
CA ALA A 59 -0.68 -4.25 -5.16
C ALA A 59 0.53 -3.65 -5.87
N VAL A 60 0.30 -2.60 -6.63
CA VAL A 60 1.38 -1.79 -7.21
C VAL A 60 1.58 -0.59 -6.31
N LEU A 61 2.76 -0.50 -5.72
CA LEU A 61 3.10 0.50 -4.73
C LEU A 61 4.09 1.51 -5.29
N LYS A 62 3.95 2.75 -4.88
CA LYS A 62 4.89 3.82 -5.18
C LYS A 62 5.56 4.25 -3.88
N ILE A 63 6.87 4.44 -3.92
CA ILE A 63 7.62 5.01 -2.81
C ILE A 63 7.86 6.48 -3.13
N LYS A 64 7.36 7.35 -2.25
CA LYS A 64 7.58 8.79 -2.33
C LYS A 64 8.68 9.18 -1.36
N GLU A 65 9.60 10.00 -1.81
CA GLU A 65 10.64 10.59 -0.98
C GLU A 65 10.25 12.01 -0.58
N GLY A 66 10.60 12.38 0.63
CA GLY A 66 10.28 13.69 1.16
C GLY A 66 10.52 13.76 2.66
N ASN A 67 9.74 14.60 3.33
CA ASN A 67 9.79 14.74 4.77
C ASN A 67 8.39 14.57 5.31
N PHE A 68 8.12 13.40 5.87
CA PHE A 68 6.77 12.99 6.25
C PHE A 68 6.67 12.76 7.77
N GLY A 69 5.54 13.18 8.35
CA GLY A 69 5.18 12.84 9.72
C GLY A 69 4.13 11.74 9.73
N LEU A 70 4.48 10.56 10.21
CA LEU A 70 3.58 9.43 10.32
C LEU A 70 2.98 9.41 11.72
N ILE A 71 1.66 9.57 11.80
CA ILE A 71 0.95 9.62 13.08
C ILE A 71 0.74 8.22 13.62
N ASP A 72 1.04 8.03 14.89
CA ASP A 72 0.77 6.80 15.62
C ASP A 72 -0.30 7.07 16.68
N ASN A 73 -1.43 6.40 16.54
CA ASN A 73 -2.57 6.53 17.44
C ASN A 73 -2.48 5.50 18.58
N GLY A 74 -1.37 5.51 19.29
CA GLY A 74 -1.17 4.62 20.43
C GLY A 74 -1.92 5.07 21.69
N LEU A 75 -1.82 4.26 22.74
CA LEU A 75 -2.43 4.54 24.05
C LEU A 75 -1.88 5.80 24.72
N THR A 76 -0.72 6.26 24.32
CA THR A 76 -0.02 7.42 24.91
C THR A 76 -0.27 8.71 24.15
N GLY A 77 -1.25 8.73 23.23
CA GLY A 77 -1.58 9.89 22.40
C GLY A 77 -0.97 9.83 21.00
N ASN A 78 -1.25 10.85 20.22
CA ASN A 78 -0.79 10.93 18.84
C ASN A 78 0.68 11.38 18.79
N ARG A 79 1.55 10.50 18.37
CA ARG A 79 2.96 10.80 18.14
C ARG A 79 3.27 10.77 16.66
N LYS A 80 4.19 11.62 16.22
CA LYS A 80 4.68 11.62 14.84
C LYS A 80 6.00 10.88 14.77
N LEU A 81 6.07 9.91 13.87
CA LEU A 81 7.31 9.28 13.46
C LEU A 81 7.76 9.93 12.17
N MET A 82 8.93 10.55 12.17
CA MET A 82 9.44 11.21 10.96
C MET A 82 10.04 10.19 10.01
N SER A 83 9.70 10.33 8.73
CA SER A 83 10.19 9.43 7.68
C SER A 83 10.58 10.23 6.44
N SER A 84 11.65 9.80 5.79
CA SER A 84 12.06 10.32 4.49
C SER A 84 11.33 9.63 3.33
N LYS A 85 10.58 8.58 3.60
CA LYS A 85 9.87 7.80 2.59
C LYS A 85 8.50 7.40 3.08
N ILE A 86 7.53 7.38 2.16
CA ILE A 86 6.21 6.77 2.40
C ILE A 86 5.86 5.84 1.25
N ILE A 87 5.05 4.84 1.55
CA ILE A 87 4.47 3.94 0.57
C ILE A 87 3.05 4.39 0.26
N GLU A 88 2.75 4.48 -1.03
CA GLU A 88 1.43 4.84 -1.52
C GLU A 88 0.93 3.76 -2.48
N ASN A 89 -0.32 3.34 -2.32
CA ASN A 89 -0.92 2.37 -3.23
C ASN A 89 -1.34 3.06 -4.53
N GLN A 90 -0.87 2.53 -5.66
CA GLN A 90 -1.20 3.06 -6.99
C GLN A 90 -2.28 2.24 -7.68
N LEU A 91 -2.23 0.93 -7.53
CA LEU A 91 -3.12 0.01 -8.22
C LEU A 91 -3.34 -1.20 -7.34
N THR A 92 -4.57 -1.70 -7.30
CA THR A 92 -4.89 -2.95 -6.62
C THR A 92 -5.61 -3.88 -7.59
N ILE A 93 -5.11 -5.09 -7.69
CA ILE A 93 -5.69 -6.16 -8.48
C ILE A 93 -6.16 -7.25 -7.51
N LYS A 94 -7.42 -7.64 -7.62
CA LYS A 94 -8.01 -8.71 -6.82
C LYS A 94 -8.54 -9.79 -7.75
N SER A 95 -8.03 -11.01 -7.59
CA SER A 95 -8.42 -12.16 -8.42
C SER A 95 -8.35 -11.85 -9.92
N GLY A 96 -7.27 -11.16 -10.33
CA GLY A 96 -7.02 -10.80 -11.72
C GLY A 96 -7.78 -9.56 -12.21
N LYS A 97 -8.57 -8.91 -11.37
CA LYS A 97 -9.35 -7.72 -11.74
C LYS A 97 -8.83 -6.48 -11.05
N VAL A 98 -8.72 -5.39 -11.78
CA VAL A 98 -8.37 -4.09 -11.21
C VAL A 98 -9.56 -3.58 -10.39
N VAL A 99 -9.33 -3.41 -9.08
CA VAL A 99 -10.36 -2.91 -8.14
C VAL A 99 -10.06 -1.50 -7.64
N TRP A 100 -8.84 -1.03 -7.83
CA TRP A 100 -8.42 0.32 -7.49
C TRP A 100 -7.33 0.76 -8.45
N ASP A 101 -7.47 1.95 -9.01
CA ASP A 101 -6.48 2.54 -9.92
C ASP A 101 -6.44 4.05 -9.69
N LYS A 102 -5.46 4.50 -8.96
CA LYS A 102 -5.37 5.89 -8.51
C LYS A 102 -5.29 6.89 -9.65
N GLU A 103 -4.52 6.57 -10.69
CA GLU A 103 -4.24 7.50 -11.79
C GLU A 103 -4.72 6.99 -13.16
N GLY A 104 -5.47 5.91 -13.19
CA GLY A 104 -6.01 5.35 -14.44
C GLY A 104 -4.97 4.70 -15.32
N ILE A 105 -3.85 4.25 -14.77
CA ILE A 105 -2.75 3.68 -15.57
C ILE A 105 -3.10 2.35 -16.22
N SER A 106 -4.17 1.70 -15.75
CA SER A 106 -4.62 0.42 -16.31
C SER A 106 -5.48 0.59 -17.56
N PHE A 107 -5.89 1.81 -17.90
CA PHE A 107 -6.68 2.05 -19.11
C PHE A 107 -5.81 1.91 -20.35
N GLU A 108 -6.37 1.29 -21.38
CA GLU A 108 -5.65 0.97 -22.61
C GLU A 108 -5.04 2.20 -23.29
N ASP A 109 -5.75 3.29 -23.30
CA ASP A 109 -5.37 4.55 -23.94
C ASP A 109 -4.83 5.61 -22.98
N TYR A 110 -4.39 5.19 -21.80
CA TYR A 110 -3.87 6.09 -20.76
C TYR A 110 -2.86 7.12 -21.29
N LYS A 111 -1.96 6.69 -22.18
CA LYS A 111 -0.88 7.54 -22.70
C LYS A 111 -1.38 8.62 -23.66
N PHE A 112 -2.58 8.47 -24.20
CA PHE A 112 -3.15 9.36 -25.19
C PHE A 112 -4.23 10.30 -24.63
N THR A 113 -4.61 10.08 -23.40
CA THR A 113 -5.66 10.86 -22.74
C THR A 113 -5.00 11.95 -21.89
N PRO A 114 -5.29 13.25 -22.15
CA PRO A 114 -4.79 14.32 -21.29
C PRO A 114 -5.28 14.11 -19.86
N SER A 115 -4.34 14.02 -18.94
CA SER A 115 -4.62 13.67 -17.56
C SER A 115 -5.71 14.53 -16.90
N PRO A 116 -5.62 15.88 -16.95
CA PRO A 116 -6.63 16.73 -16.29
C PRO A 116 -8.03 16.54 -16.87
N SER A 117 -8.18 16.53 -18.18
CA SER A 117 -9.50 16.40 -18.80
C SER A 117 -10.08 15.01 -18.61
N TYR A 118 -9.26 13.98 -18.55
CA TYR A 118 -9.71 12.61 -18.32
C TYR A 118 -10.34 12.46 -16.92
N PHE A 119 -9.71 13.02 -15.91
CA PHE A 119 -10.21 12.93 -14.55
C PHE A 119 -11.26 13.97 -14.20
N ASP A 120 -11.35 15.05 -14.95
CA ASP A 120 -12.34 16.11 -14.75
C ASP A 120 -13.70 15.79 -15.34
N ILE A 121 -13.81 14.77 -16.16
CA ILE A 121 -15.06 14.33 -16.78
C ILE A 121 -16.03 13.77 -15.74
N GLU A 122 -15.51 13.33 -14.65
CA GLU A 122 -16.28 12.75 -13.57
C GLU A 122 -17.01 13.77 -12.72
#